data_7c80dabfc5246df181d67522bbcc034f
#
_entry.id   7c80dabfc5246df181d67522bbcc034f
#
_cell.length_a   1.000
_cell.length_b   1.000
_cell.length_c   1.000
_cell.angle_alpha   90.00
_cell.angle_beta   90.00
_cell.angle_gamma   90.00
#
_symmetry.space_group_name_H-M   'P 1'
#
loop_
_entity.id
_entity.type
_entity.pdbx_description
1 polymer ?
#
loop_
_entity_poly.entity_id
_entity_poly.type
_entity_poly.pdbx_seq_one_letter_code
_entity_poly.pdbx_strand_id
1 'polypeptide(L)'
;MKQKTYQIVLDGIVITVTKKRIKNMYLRIKKEDGMVLISAPYQMSDLRIRRFAEERLPWIREYQEKYKELKQQKDLRPALSEAEIRRRKVLLKAAVEKLIQKYEQLMRVQVSGVTIRQMKTRWGSCNVKTHHININLALYEKGPECLEYVVVHEMCHILEASHNKIFW
;
A
#
# COMPACT_ATOMS: atom_id res chain seq x y z
N MET A 1 9.84 -17.41 -23.37
CA MET A 1 9.21 -18.54 -22.62
C MET A 1 7.92 -18.04 -22.00
N LYS A 2 6.78 -18.70 -22.26
CA LYS A 2 5.48 -18.34 -21.67
C LYS A 2 5.47 -18.64 -20.16
N GLN A 3 4.93 -17.74 -19.38
CA GLN A 3 4.73 -17.87 -17.95
C GLN A 3 3.81 -19.08 -17.66
N LYS A 4 4.27 -20.06 -16.85
CA LYS A 4 3.47 -21.24 -16.49
C LYS A 4 2.85 -21.00 -15.13
N THR A 5 1.52 -21.01 -15.06
CA THR A 5 0.76 -20.87 -13.82
C THR A 5 -0.08 -22.11 -13.59
N TYR A 6 -0.09 -22.64 -12.34
CA TYR A 6 -0.89 -23.79 -11.93
C TYR A 6 -1.23 -23.66 -10.43
N GLN A 7 -2.09 -24.54 -9.95
CA GLN A 7 -2.49 -24.56 -8.55
C GLN A 7 -2.03 -25.84 -7.86
N ILE A 8 -1.66 -25.73 -6.61
CA ILE A 8 -1.44 -26.84 -5.70
C ILE A 8 -2.36 -26.69 -4.50
N VAL A 9 -2.80 -27.80 -3.94
CA VAL A 9 -3.61 -27.82 -2.72
C VAL A 9 -2.79 -28.45 -1.62
N LEU A 10 -2.61 -27.76 -0.53
CA LEU A 10 -1.93 -28.21 0.66
C LEU A 10 -2.81 -27.95 1.87
N ASP A 11 -3.19 -29.01 2.55
CA ASP A 11 -3.95 -28.93 3.80
C ASP A 11 -5.24 -28.07 3.68
N GLY A 12 -5.95 -28.22 2.54
CA GLY A 12 -7.16 -27.45 2.20
C GLY A 12 -6.90 -26.03 1.68
N ILE A 13 -5.65 -25.57 1.65
CA ILE A 13 -5.28 -24.25 1.15
C ILE A 13 -4.90 -24.34 -0.32
N VAL A 14 -5.60 -23.55 -1.17
CA VAL A 14 -5.28 -23.42 -2.59
C VAL A 14 -4.17 -22.41 -2.77
N ILE A 15 -3.06 -22.83 -3.37
CA ILE A 15 -1.86 -22.01 -3.61
C ILE A 15 -1.66 -21.89 -5.12
N THR A 16 -1.68 -20.69 -5.66
CA THR A 16 -1.38 -20.42 -7.07
C THR A 16 0.12 -20.25 -7.27
N VAL A 17 0.71 -21.14 -8.02
CA VAL A 17 2.14 -21.13 -8.35
C VAL A 17 2.34 -20.54 -9.75
N THR A 18 3.24 -19.57 -9.87
CA THR A 18 3.63 -18.99 -11.16
C THR A 18 5.14 -19.10 -11.34
N LYS A 19 5.57 -19.84 -12.36
CA LYS A 19 6.99 -19.94 -12.75
C LYS A 19 7.38 -18.73 -13.60
N LYS A 20 8.50 -18.06 -13.21
CA LYS A 20 8.97 -16.80 -13.81
C LYS A 20 10.51 -16.81 -13.96
N ARG A 21 11.05 -15.84 -14.72
CA ARG A 21 12.50 -15.61 -14.80
C ARG A 21 12.98 -14.82 -13.57
N ILE A 22 13.09 -15.50 -12.44
CA ILE A 22 13.55 -14.96 -11.16
C ILE A 22 14.56 -15.90 -10.53
N LYS A 23 15.37 -15.41 -9.58
CA LYS A 23 16.40 -16.24 -8.89
C LYS A 23 15.83 -16.96 -7.67
N ASN A 24 14.95 -16.34 -6.92
CA ASN A 24 14.44 -16.85 -5.65
C ASN A 24 12.94 -17.15 -5.70
N MET A 25 12.45 -17.99 -4.79
CA MET A 25 11.03 -18.19 -4.55
C MET A 25 10.49 -17.09 -3.64
N TYR A 26 9.26 -16.62 -3.94
CA TYR A 26 8.56 -15.64 -3.13
C TYR A 26 7.15 -16.15 -2.84
N LEU A 27 6.72 -16.05 -1.60
CA LEU A 27 5.35 -16.28 -1.18
C LEU A 27 4.70 -14.93 -0.87
N ARG A 28 3.48 -14.73 -1.34
CA ARG A 28 2.67 -13.54 -1.10
C ARG A 28 1.23 -13.97 -0.83
N ILE A 29 0.59 -13.33 0.13
CA ILE A 29 -0.84 -13.43 0.35
C ILE A 29 -1.47 -12.11 -0.12
N LYS A 30 -2.48 -12.19 -0.98
CA LYS A 30 -3.21 -11.00 -1.42
C LYS A 30 -4.07 -10.46 -0.29
N LYS A 31 -4.01 -9.14 -0.08
CA LYS A 31 -4.78 -8.47 0.98
C LYS A 31 -6.28 -8.35 0.66
N GLU A 32 -6.69 -8.50 -0.60
CA GLU A 32 -8.09 -8.32 -1.01
C GLU A 32 -8.93 -9.57 -0.76
N ASP A 33 -8.36 -10.75 -0.96
CA ASP A 33 -9.08 -12.02 -0.99
C ASP A 33 -8.40 -13.16 -0.20
N GLY A 34 -7.22 -12.90 0.39
CA GLY A 34 -6.45 -13.90 1.12
C GLY A 34 -5.81 -14.98 0.24
N MET A 35 -5.81 -14.83 -1.08
CA MET A 35 -5.20 -15.79 -2.01
C MET A 35 -3.71 -15.92 -1.79
N VAL A 36 -3.24 -17.17 -1.71
CA VAL A 36 -1.83 -17.50 -1.54
C VAL A 36 -1.17 -17.67 -2.91
N LEU A 37 -0.12 -16.90 -3.17
CA LEU A 37 0.61 -16.88 -4.43
C LEU A 37 2.06 -17.23 -4.20
N ILE A 38 2.61 -18.17 -5.00
CA ILE A 38 4.04 -18.44 -5.05
C ILE A 38 4.58 -18.06 -6.42
N SER A 39 5.64 -17.25 -6.44
CA SER A 39 6.45 -17.02 -7.63
C SER A 39 7.72 -17.85 -7.49
N ALA A 40 8.03 -18.68 -8.48
CA ALA A 40 9.18 -19.58 -8.48
C ALA A 40 10.00 -19.48 -9.77
N PRO A 41 11.32 -19.74 -9.75
CA PRO A 41 12.15 -19.87 -10.95
C PRO A 41 11.65 -20.99 -11.89
N TYR A 42 11.81 -20.82 -13.20
CA TYR A 42 11.43 -21.86 -14.17
C TYR A 42 12.08 -23.22 -13.91
N GLN A 43 13.33 -23.23 -13.48
CA GLN A 43 14.13 -24.45 -13.25
C GLN A 43 13.78 -25.13 -11.92
N MET A 44 12.98 -24.51 -11.05
CA MET A 44 12.62 -25.08 -9.76
C MET A 44 11.69 -26.28 -9.94
N SER A 45 12.04 -27.41 -9.34
CA SER A 45 11.18 -28.60 -9.33
C SER A 45 9.90 -28.37 -8.53
N ASP A 46 8.81 -29.00 -8.95
CA ASP A 46 7.52 -28.85 -8.27
C ASP A 46 7.55 -29.42 -6.85
N LEU A 47 8.36 -30.46 -6.61
CA LEU A 47 8.61 -31.02 -5.28
C LEU A 47 9.23 -29.98 -4.33
N ARG A 48 10.21 -29.21 -4.81
CA ARG A 48 10.86 -28.16 -4.02
C ARG A 48 9.93 -26.99 -3.74
N ILE A 49 9.07 -26.65 -4.71
CA ILE A 49 8.04 -25.61 -4.54
C ILE A 49 7.01 -26.05 -3.50
N ARG A 50 6.59 -27.33 -3.55
CA ARG A 50 5.66 -27.90 -2.59
C ARG A 50 6.23 -27.87 -1.17
N ARG A 51 7.46 -28.34 -0.98
CA ARG A 51 8.15 -28.31 0.32
C ARG A 51 8.28 -26.89 0.87
N PHE A 52 8.64 -25.93 0.02
CA PHE A 52 8.70 -24.52 0.38
C PHE A 52 7.34 -23.96 0.88
N ALA A 53 6.24 -24.42 0.29
CA ALA A 53 4.89 -24.06 0.71
C ALA A 53 4.52 -24.75 2.03
N GLU A 54 4.82 -26.06 2.18
CA GLU A 54 4.57 -26.84 3.39
C GLU A 54 5.24 -26.24 4.62
N GLU A 55 6.52 -25.87 4.51
CA GLU A 55 7.28 -25.20 5.58
C GLU A 55 6.65 -23.89 6.05
N ARG A 56 5.81 -23.25 5.21
CA ARG A 56 5.17 -21.96 5.49
C ARG A 56 3.68 -22.03 5.78
N LEU A 57 3.10 -23.24 5.81
CA LEU A 57 1.68 -23.43 6.14
C LEU A 57 1.27 -22.80 7.48
N PRO A 58 2.07 -22.94 8.58
CA PRO A 58 1.70 -22.30 9.85
C PRO A 58 1.55 -20.78 9.72
N TRP A 59 2.51 -20.14 9.05
CA TRP A 59 2.46 -18.69 8.80
C TRP A 59 1.29 -18.29 7.88
N ILE A 60 0.97 -19.08 6.85
CA ILE A 60 -0.16 -18.82 5.96
C ILE A 60 -1.48 -18.86 6.73
N ARG A 61 -1.65 -19.85 7.62
CA ARG A 61 -2.85 -19.99 8.45
C ARG A 61 -3.01 -18.82 9.41
N GLU A 62 -1.97 -18.48 10.16
CA GLU A 62 -1.97 -17.34 11.08
C GLU A 62 -2.37 -16.05 10.35
N TYR A 63 -1.77 -15.82 9.16
CA TYR A 63 -2.10 -14.65 8.36
C TYR A 63 -3.55 -14.65 7.88
N GLN A 64 -4.07 -15.80 7.44
CA GLN A 64 -5.46 -15.92 6.98
C GLN A 64 -6.47 -15.70 8.11
N GLU A 65 -6.21 -16.22 9.32
CA GLU A 65 -7.06 -15.96 10.48
C GLU A 65 -7.06 -14.46 10.85
N LYS A 66 -5.89 -13.86 10.97
CA LYS A 66 -5.74 -12.42 11.22
C LYS A 66 -6.43 -11.56 10.17
N TYR A 67 -6.37 -12.00 8.90
CA TYR A 67 -7.06 -11.32 7.81
C TYR A 67 -8.59 -11.43 7.94
N LYS A 68 -9.13 -12.60 8.30
CA LYS A 68 -10.57 -12.80 8.54
C LYS A 68 -11.06 -11.89 9.65
N GLU A 69 -10.35 -11.83 10.78
CA GLU A 69 -10.68 -10.95 11.90
C GLU A 69 -10.71 -9.48 11.49
N LEU A 70 -9.65 -9.02 10.79
CA LEU A 70 -9.56 -7.64 10.29
C LEU A 70 -10.67 -7.31 9.31
N LYS A 71 -11.06 -8.26 8.45
CA LYS A 71 -12.15 -8.10 7.50
C LYS A 71 -13.48 -7.99 8.21
N GLN A 72 -13.76 -8.88 9.17
CA GLN A 72 -14.97 -8.83 9.99
C GLN A 72 -15.08 -7.50 10.74
N GLN A 73 -14.00 -7.03 11.37
CA GLN A 73 -13.98 -5.73 12.03
C GLN A 73 -14.22 -4.56 11.07
N LYS A 74 -13.73 -4.66 9.84
CA LYS A 74 -13.94 -3.64 8.81
C LYS A 74 -15.38 -3.65 8.30
N ASP A 75 -15.96 -4.83 8.10
CA ASP A 75 -17.34 -5.00 7.63
C ASP A 75 -18.36 -4.58 8.71
N LEU A 76 -17.99 -4.64 10.00
CA LEU A 76 -18.80 -4.14 11.12
C LEU A 76 -18.75 -2.60 11.26
N ARG A 77 -17.80 -1.90 10.61
CA ARG A 77 -17.79 -0.44 10.64
C ARG A 77 -18.78 0.10 9.61
N PRO A 78 -19.75 0.92 10.03
CA PRO A 78 -20.68 1.53 9.10
C PRO A 78 -19.91 2.35 8.07
N ALA A 79 -20.32 2.25 6.82
CA ALA A 79 -19.77 3.10 5.77
C ALA A 79 -20.00 4.57 6.14
N LEU A 80 -18.95 5.39 6.00
CA LEU A 80 -19.06 6.81 6.26
C LEU A 80 -20.12 7.44 5.34
N SER A 81 -21.01 8.24 5.91
CA SER A 81 -21.97 9.01 5.12
C SER A 81 -21.23 10.02 4.22
N GLU A 82 -21.85 10.41 3.12
CA GLU A 82 -21.26 11.43 2.23
C GLU A 82 -21.04 12.76 2.95
N ALA A 83 -21.92 13.11 3.89
CA ALA A 83 -21.77 14.31 4.70
C ALA A 83 -20.51 14.24 5.57
N GLU A 84 -20.26 13.09 6.22
CA GLU A 84 -19.07 12.88 7.03
C GLU A 84 -17.79 12.87 6.17
N ILE A 85 -17.84 12.25 4.98
CA ILE A 85 -16.71 12.29 4.02
C ILE A 85 -16.40 13.74 3.62
N ARG A 86 -17.41 14.54 3.32
CA ARG A 86 -17.21 15.98 2.97
C ARG A 86 -16.61 16.75 4.14
N ARG A 87 -17.15 16.57 5.35
CA ARG A 87 -16.63 17.19 6.57
C ARG A 87 -15.17 16.86 6.81
N ARG A 88 -14.80 15.56 6.75
CA ARG A 88 -13.42 15.10 6.93
C ARG A 88 -12.47 15.65 5.87
N LYS A 89 -12.93 15.75 4.62
CA LYS A 89 -12.13 16.37 3.55
C LYS A 89 -11.81 17.83 3.83
N VAL A 90 -12.78 18.60 4.31
CA VAL A 90 -12.58 20.03 4.63
C VAL A 90 -11.59 20.18 5.79
N LEU A 91 -11.79 19.43 6.88
CA LEU A 91 -10.91 19.50 8.05
C LEU A 91 -9.48 19.06 7.73
N LEU A 92 -9.34 17.92 7.01
CA LEU A 92 -8.03 17.41 6.63
C LEU A 92 -7.33 18.40 5.66
N LYS A 93 -8.06 18.98 4.71
CA LYS A 93 -7.51 19.96 3.78
C LYS A 93 -6.94 21.18 4.53
N ALA A 94 -7.70 21.73 5.47
CA ALA A 94 -7.24 22.86 6.29
C ALA A 94 -5.98 22.54 7.11
N ALA A 95 -5.89 21.31 7.66
CA ALA A 95 -4.68 20.85 8.36
C ALA A 95 -3.47 20.71 7.42
N VAL A 96 -3.67 20.13 6.23
CA VAL A 96 -2.63 20.01 5.21
C VAL A 96 -2.14 21.38 4.72
N GLU A 97 -3.05 22.33 4.46
CA GLU A 97 -2.68 23.67 4.02
C GLU A 97 -1.81 24.41 5.04
N LYS A 98 -2.10 24.26 6.33
CA LYS A 98 -1.24 24.80 7.41
C LYS A 98 0.17 24.19 7.40
N LEU A 99 0.27 22.88 7.18
CA LEU A 99 1.57 22.19 7.08
C LEU A 99 2.32 22.66 5.83
N ILE A 100 1.66 22.74 4.68
CA ILE A 100 2.25 23.24 3.45
C ILE A 100 2.80 24.66 3.67
N GLN A 101 2.04 25.57 4.22
CA GLN A 101 2.47 26.94 4.51
C GLN A 101 3.72 27.00 5.41
N LYS A 102 3.77 26.12 6.43
CA LYS A 102 4.95 26.00 7.32
C LYS A 102 6.18 25.54 6.53
N TYR A 103 6.04 24.51 5.69
CA TYR A 103 7.18 23.89 5.04
C TYR A 103 7.61 24.53 3.72
N GLU A 104 6.73 25.26 3.02
CA GLU A 104 7.09 26.06 1.83
C GLU A 104 8.22 27.04 2.13
N GLN A 105 8.15 27.70 3.28
CA GLN A 105 9.20 28.64 3.71
C GLN A 105 10.52 27.94 4.04
N LEU A 106 10.44 26.78 4.75
CA LEU A 106 11.63 26.02 5.16
C LEU A 106 12.32 25.36 3.97
N MET A 107 11.55 24.78 3.06
CA MET A 107 12.06 24.03 1.90
C MET A 107 12.30 24.90 0.68
N ARG A 108 11.84 26.18 0.68
CA ARG A 108 11.89 27.10 -0.46
C ARG A 108 11.23 26.52 -1.72
N VAL A 109 10.11 25.84 -1.55
CA VAL A 109 9.30 25.28 -2.64
C VAL A 109 7.92 25.96 -2.61
N GLN A 110 7.18 25.84 -3.72
CA GLN A 110 5.82 26.35 -3.80
C GLN A 110 4.88 25.23 -4.27
N VAL A 111 3.81 24.98 -3.53
CA VAL A 111 2.76 24.03 -3.85
C VAL A 111 1.63 24.75 -4.57
N SER A 112 1.25 24.27 -5.75
CA SER A 112 0.20 24.91 -6.56
C SER A 112 -1.20 24.67 -6.00
N GLY A 113 -1.36 23.61 -5.20
CA GLY A 113 -2.63 23.27 -4.59
C GLY A 113 -2.67 21.87 -4.02
N VAL A 114 -3.71 21.59 -3.22
CA VAL A 114 -3.90 20.28 -2.58
C VAL A 114 -5.31 19.75 -2.81
N THR A 115 -5.40 18.43 -3.06
CA THR A 115 -6.68 17.72 -3.17
C THR A 115 -6.71 16.54 -2.22
N ILE A 116 -7.80 16.41 -1.43
CA ILE A 116 -8.05 15.26 -0.58
C ILE A 116 -8.85 14.22 -1.36
N ARG A 117 -8.28 13.02 -1.51
CA ARG A 117 -8.86 11.90 -2.28
C ARG A 117 -8.93 10.62 -1.45
N GLN A 118 -9.86 9.74 -1.76
CA GLN A 118 -9.82 8.36 -1.30
C GLN A 118 -8.87 7.57 -2.22
N MET A 119 -7.76 7.08 -1.68
CA MET A 119 -6.77 6.31 -2.43
C MET A 119 -6.61 4.92 -1.82
N LYS A 120 -6.45 3.89 -2.66
CA LYS A 120 -6.35 2.49 -2.21
C LYS A 120 -4.92 2.09 -1.81
N THR A 121 -3.90 2.63 -2.46
CA THR A 121 -2.52 2.12 -2.39
C THR A 121 -1.48 3.14 -1.94
N ARG A 122 -1.84 4.42 -1.82
CA ARG A 122 -0.89 5.50 -1.50
C ARG A 122 -1.46 6.41 -0.41
N TRP A 123 -0.58 7.00 0.39
CA TRP A 123 -0.92 8.00 1.38
C TRP A 123 -0.96 9.42 0.80
N GLY A 124 -0.12 9.66 -0.21
CA GLY A 124 -0.04 10.89 -0.95
C GLY A 124 0.45 10.67 -2.38
N SER A 125 0.50 11.72 -3.16
CA SER A 125 1.22 11.81 -4.44
C SER A 125 1.46 13.26 -4.81
N CYS A 126 2.64 13.56 -5.31
CA CYS A 126 2.99 14.86 -5.87
C CYS A 126 3.06 14.78 -7.40
N ASN A 127 2.49 15.76 -8.08
CA ASN A 127 2.77 16.00 -9.49
C ASN A 127 3.95 16.98 -9.59
N VAL A 128 5.11 16.46 -9.91
CA VAL A 128 6.38 17.22 -9.98
C VAL A 128 6.34 18.36 -11.00
N LYS A 129 5.54 18.24 -12.06
CA LYS A 129 5.43 19.30 -13.09
C LYS A 129 4.53 20.45 -12.68
N THR A 130 3.44 20.14 -12.00
CA THR A 130 2.44 21.14 -11.60
C THR A 130 2.56 21.51 -10.12
N HIS A 131 3.39 20.82 -9.34
CA HIS A 131 3.52 20.98 -7.88
C HIS A 131 2.20 20.78 -7.13
N HIS A 132 1.25 20.01 -7.70
CA HIS A 132 -0.03 19.70 -7.06
C HIS A 132 0.08 18.44 -6.22
N ILE A 133 -0.37 18.51 -4.97
CA ILE A 133 -0.29 17.39 -4.02
C ILE A 133 -1.68 16.78 -3.81
N ASN A 134 -1.77 15.44 -3.87
CA ASN A 134 -2.95 14.71 -3.44
C ASN A 134 -2.66 14.01 -2.11
N ILE A 135 -3.59 14.10 -1.17
CA ILE A 135 -3.50 13.48 0.16
C ILE A 135 -4.66 12.51 0.35
N ASN A 136 -4.37 11.34 0.90
CA ASN A 136 -5.38 10.31 1.14
C ASN A 136 -6.26 10.69 2.34
N LEU A 137 -7.59 10.67 2.14
CA LEU A 137 -8.58 10.91 3.20
C LEU A 137 -8.38 10.01 4.42
N ALA A 138 -7.84 8.79 4.25
CA ALA A 138 -7.56 7.87 5.35
C ALA A 138 -6.56 8.42 6.38
N LEU A 139 -5.78 9.46 6.05
CA LEU A 139 -4.91 10.16 7.00
C LEU A 139 -5.69 10.93 8.08
N TYR A 140 -6.97 11.23 7.85
CA TYR A 140 -7.82 11.84 8.87
C TYR A 140 -7.91 11.01 10.16
N GLU A 141 -7.81 9.69 10.04
CA GLU A 141 -7.83 8.75 11.18
C GLU A 141 -6.43 8.43 11.74
N LYS A 142 -5.40 9.07 11.24
CA LYS A 142 -4.01 8.89 11.68
C LYS A 142 -3.56 10.07 12.55
N GLY A 143 -2.53 9.83 13.37
CA GLY A 143 -1.94 10.88 14.18
C GLY A 143 -1.37 12.04 13.36
N PRO A 144 -1.24 13.24 13.95
CA PRO A 144 -0.74 14.42 13.26
C PRO A 144 0.68 14.22 12.70
N GLU A 145 1.52 13.42 13.35
CA GLU A 145 2.88 13.10 12.90
C GLU A 145 2.85 12.33 11.57
N CYS A 146 1.89 11.40 11.40
CA CYS A 146 1.71 10.68 10.14
C CYS A 146 1.30 11.62 9.00
N LEU A 147 0.42 12.58 9.30
CA LEU A 147 -0.02 13.58 8.33
C LEU A 147 1.15 14.48 7.93
N GLU A 148 1.87 15.01 8.91
CA GLU A 148 3.03 15.88 8.69
C GLU A 148 4.10 15.16 7.86
N TYR A 149 4.44 13.92 8.22
CA TYR A 149 5.39 13.11 7.47
C TYR A 149 4.99 12.95 5.98
N VAL A 150 3.73 12.60 5.71
CA VAL A 150 3.27 12.41 4.32
C VAL A 150 3.27 13.73 3.56
N VAL A 151 2.83 14.84 4.15
CA VAL A 151 2.85 16.15 3.50
C VAL A 151 4.27 16.56 3.13
N VAL A 152 5.21 16.46 4.06
CA VAL A 152 6.63 16.80 3.82
C VAL A 152 7.22 15.87 2.76
N HIS A 153 6.93 14.56 2.82
CA HIS A 153 7.37 13.59 1.82
C HIS A 153 6.92 13.97 0.40
N GLU A 154 5.66 14.34 0.23
CA GLU A 154 5.14 14.76 -1.07
C GLU A 154 5.73 16.11 -1.52
N MET A 155 6.02 17.02 -0.59
CA MET A 155 6.71 18.28 -0.89
C MET A 155 8.16 18.05 -1.31
N CYS A 156 8.88 17.07 -0.73
CA CYS A 156 10.23 16.68 -1.16
C CYS A 156 10.26 16.26 -2.63
N HIS A 157 9.19 15.68 -3.16
CA HIS A 157 9.12 15.32 -4.58
C HIS A 157 9.14 16.52 -5.54
N ILE A 158 8.87 17.73 -5.07
CA ILE A 158 9.05 18.96 -5.86
C ILE A 158 10.55 19.23 -6.11
N LEU A 159 11.40 18.87 -5.13
CA LEU A 159 12.85 19.03 -5.20
C LEU A 159 13.53 17.84 -5.89
N GLU A 160 13.06 16.62 -5.58
CA GLU A 160 13.62 15.37 -6.10
C GLU A 160 12.49 14.36 -6.42
N ALA A 161 12.33 14.06 -7.69
CA ALA A 161 11.24 13.23 -8.20
C ALA A 161 11.32 11.76 -7.74
N SER A 162 12.53 11.27 -7.47
CA SER A 162 12.79 9.85 -7.15
C SER A 162 13.35 9.68 -5.75
N HIS A 163 13.04 8.54 -5.13
CA HIS A 163 13.56 8.18 -3.80
C HIS A 163 15.02 7.68 -3.88
N ASN A 164 15.91 8.53 -4.35
CA ASN A 164 17.35 8.28 -4.43
C ASN A 164 18.09 8.82 -3.17
N LYS A 165 19.42 8.82 -3.19
CA LYS A 165 20.24 9.30 -2.07
C LYS A 165 20.09 10.81 -1.79
N ILE A 166 19.58 11.60 -2.74
CA ILE A 166 19.36 13.04 -2.58
C ILE A 166 18.03 13.29 -1.87
N PHE A 167 17.05 12.40 -2.07
CA PHE A 167 15.74 12.50 -1.44
C PHE A 167 15.80 12.24 0.07
N TRP A 168 16.69 11.33 0.52
CA TRP A 168 16.88 10.93 1.91
C TRP A 168 18.12 11.62 2.51
#